data_8a9d184fdbcb48a7a335a55a191bed1c
#
_entry.id   8a9d184fdbcb48a7a335a55a191bed1c
#
_cell.length_a   1.000
_cell.length_b   1.000
_cell.length_c   1.000
_cell.angle_alpha   90.00
_cell.angle_beta   90.00
_cell.angle_gamma   90.00
#
_symmetry.space_group_name_H-M   'P 1'
#
loop_
_entity.id
_entity.type
_entity.pdbx_description
1 polymer ?
#
loop_
_entity_poly.entity_id
_entity_poly.type
_entity_poly.pdbx_seq_one_letter_code
_entity_poly.pdbx_strand_id
1 'polypeptide(L)'
;MPNHLSHAPLALIVGGHPRNASDADVGLALIAGHDWALAETWRRFAPMVLRTADRVLGSRNEADDVAQEVFYQVFRRASTLRDPSSLRSFIYSFVVRVLKTELRGRKRRRLLFFNPPPAEEMRDVAAADVESRELLYRFNVLLDRLSARDRLVFVLRRTESMTIQEIAATMDLSISTVKRSMAHASDRLDRWIAADPGLAAFVDSQRRAR
;
A
#
# COMPACT_ATOMS: atom_id res chain seq x y z
N MET A 1 -12.51 -43.59 -14.91
CA MET A 1 -13.38 -42.48 -14.54
C MET A 1 -12.78 -41.23 -15.12
N PRO A 2 -13.36 -40.58 -16.14
CA PRO A 2 -12.72 -39.47 -16.86
C PRO A 2 -12.88 -38.15 -16.11
N ASN A 3 -11.77 -37.45 -16.06
CA ASN A 3 -11.55 -36.07 -15.63
C ASN A 3 -12.51 -35.09 -16.35
N HIS A 4 -13.44 -34.49 -15.65
CA HIS A 4 -14.15 -33.30 -16.10
C HIS A 4 -13.30 -32.04 -15.83
N LEU A 5 -12.24 -31.84 -16.59
CA LEU A 5 -11.68 -30.52 -16.81
C LEU A 5 -12.65 -29.79 -17.73
N SER A 6 -13.48 -28.95 -17.13
CA SER A 6 -14.34 -28.01 -17.83
C SER A 6 -13.47 -27.11 -18.70
N HIS A 7 -13.49 -27.36 -20.00
CA HIS A 7 -12.83 -26.52 -20.99
C HIS A 7 -13.49 -25.15 -20.98
N ALA A 8 -12.84 -24.16 -20.38
CA ALA A 8 -13.09 -22.78 -20.72
C ALA A 8 -12.86 -22.63 -22.25
N PRO A 9 -13.72 -21.94 -22.99
CA PRO A 9 -13.65 -21.90 -24.44
C PRO A 9 -12.34 -21.27 -24.89
N LEU A 10 -11.49 -22.05 -25.56
CA LEU A 10 -10.25 -21.64 -26.22
C LEU A 10 -10.42 -20.60 -27.33
N ALA A 11 -11.62 -20.11 -27.55
CA ALA A 11 -11.99 -19.19 -28.65
C ALA A 11 -11.61 -17.73 -28.43
N LEU A 12 -10.94 -17.34 -27.32
CA LEU A 12 -10.57 -15.95 -27.03
C LEU A 12 -9.05 -15.68 -27.03
N ILE A 13 -8.25 -16.64 -27.47
CA ILE A 13 -6.78 -16.54 -27.49
C ILE A 13 -6.25 -16.45 -28.91
N VAL A 14 -6.74 -15.50 -29.70
CA VAL A 14 -6.02 -15.02 -30.88
C VAL A 14 -5.81 -13.52 -30.71
N GLY A 15 -4.66 -13.16 -30.16
CA GLY A 15 -4.11 -11.80 -30.31
C GLY A 15 -4.75 -10.72 -29.42
N GLY A 16 -5.01 -10.95 -28.11
CA GLY A 16 -5.45 -9.84 -27.28
C GLY A 16 -5.95 -10.27 -25.90
N HIS A 17 -5.67 -9.46 -24.90
CA HIS A 17 -6.27 -9.56 -23.58
C HIS A 17 -7.78 -9.81 -23.67
N PRO A 18 -8.39 -10.67 -22.80
CA PRO A 18 -9.83 -10.66 -22.64
C PRO A 18 -10.23 -9.25 -22.16
N ARG A 19 -10.82 -8.45 -23.04
CA ARG A 19 -11.12 -7.02 -22.78
C ARG A 19 -11.99 -6.79 -21.53
N ASN A 20 -12.60 -7.85 -21.00
CA ASN A 20 -13.50 -7.80 -19.84
C ASN A 20 -13.16 -8.90 -18.80
N ALA A 21 -11.90 -9.35 -18.69
CA ALA A 21 -11.53 -10.33 -17.66
C ALA A 21 -11.80 -9.78 -16.27
N SER A 22 -12.49 -10.53 -15.41
CA SER A 22 -12.62 -10.21 -13.99
C SER A 22 -11.30 -10.38 -13.24
N ASP A 23 -11.20 -9.88 -12.01
CA ASP A 23 -10.01 -10.13 -11.19
C ASP A 23 -9.79 -11.62 -10.92
N ALA A 24 -10.88 -12.41 -10.88
CA ALA A 24 -10.80 -13.88 -10.76
C ALA A 24 -10.22 -14.53 -12.02
N ASP A 25 -10.62 -14.05 -13.23
CA ASP A 25 -10.06 -14.55 -14.48
C ASP A 25 -8.55 -14.25 -14.59
N VAL A 26 -8.16 -13.03 -14.21
CA VAL A 26 -6.74 -12.65 -14.14
C VAL A 26 -5.99 -13.51 -13.12
N GLY A 27 -6.59 -13.77 -11.96
CA GLY A 27 -6.03 -14.64 -10.93
C GLY A 27 -5.83 -16.07 -11.42
N LEU A 28 -6.81 -16.66 -12.11
CA LEU A 28 -6.70 -17.99 -12.72
C LEU A 28 -5.58 -18.05 -13.76
N ALA A 29 -5.54 -17.05 -14.66
CA ALA A 29 -4.51 -16.98 -15.70
C ALA A 29 -3.11 -16.77 -15.12
N LEU A 30 -3.01 -16.00 -14.02
CA LEU A 30 -1.76 -15.76 -13.30
C LEU A 30 -1.23 -17.06 -12.66
N ILE A 31 -2.13 -17.86 -12.05
CA ILE A 31 -1.80 -19.18 -11.50
C ILE A 31 -1.32 -20.13 -12.61
N ALA A 32 -1.98 -20.07 -13.77
CA ALA A 32 -1.63 -20.90 -14.94
C ALA A 32 -0.34 -20.43 -15.66
N GLY A 33 0.23 -19.28 -15.27
CA GLY A 33 1.48 -18.77 -15.85
C GLY A 33 1.32 -18.10 -17.22
N HIS A 34 0.14 -17.57 -17.54
CA HIS A 34 -0.07 -16.87 -18.80
C HIS A 34 0.60 -15.48 -18.78
N ASP A 35 1.42 -15.17 -19.78
CA ASP A 35 2.16 -13.91 -19.88
C ASP A 35 1.25 -12.67 -19.86
N TRP A 36 0.10 -12.74 -20.51
CA TRP A 36 -0.86 -11.64 -20.50
C TRP A 36 -1.38 -11.28 -19.09
N ALA A 37 -1.46 -12.28 -18.20
CA ALA A 37 -1.93 -12.06 -16.84
C ALA A 37 -0.94 -11.25 -16.00
N LEU A 38 0.37 -11.35 -16.28
CA LEU A 38 1.40 -10.54 -15.64
C LEU A 38 1.20 -9.06 -15.98
N ALA A 39 1.09 -8.76 -17.28
CA ALA A 39 0.87 -7.40 -17.76
C ALA A 39 -0.46 -6.81 -17.25
N GLU A 40 -1.53 -7.60 -17.25
CA GLU A 40 -2.84 -7.17 -16.80
C GLU A 40 -2.88 -6.96 -15.27
N THR A 41 -2.22 -7.82 -14.50
CA THR A 41 -2.06 -7.64 -13.04
C THR A 41 -1.31 -6.35 -12.74
N TRP A 42 -0.20 -6.09 -13.43
CA TRP A 42 0.51 -4.82 -13.29
C TRP A 42 -0.39 -3.64 -13.63
N ARG A 43 -1.01 -3.64 -14.81
CA ARG A 43 -1.85 -2.54 -15.30
C ARG A 43 -2.97 -2.18 -14.32
N ARG A 44 -3.63 -3.18 -13.71
CA ARG A 44 -4.76 -2.98 -12.77
C ARG A 44 -4.32 -2.54 -11.40
N PHE A 45 -3.28 -3.15 -10.88
CA PHE A 45 -2.94 -3.03 -9.46
C PHE A 45 -1.74 -2.13 -9.18
N ALA A 46 -0.89 -1.80 -10.17
CA ALA A 46 0.24 -0.89 -9.95
C ALA A 46 -0.19 0.49 -9.43
N PRO A 47 -1.26 1.13 -9.95
CA PRO A 47 -1.71 2.42 -9.40
C PRO A 47 -2.11 2.35 -7.92
N MET A 48 -2.69 1.23 -7.48
CA MET A 48 -3.03 1.00 -6.08
C MET A 48 -1.77 0.79 -5.23
N VAL A 49 -0.86 -0.06 -5.69
CA VAL A 49 0.40 -0.36 -4.98
C VAL A 49 1.23 0.90 -4.81
N LEU A 50 1.43 1.67 -5.90
CA LEU A 50 2.18 2.92 -5.90
C LEU A 50 1.58 3.96 -4.95
N ARG A 51 0.25 4.18 -5.01
CA ARG A 51 -0.42 5.12 -4.09
C ARG A 51 -0.26 4.71 -2.63
N THR A 52 -0.43 3.42 -2.32
CA THR A 52 -0.28 2.93 -0.96
C THR A 52 1.17 3.08 -0.47
N ALA A 53 2.13 2.74 -1.33
CA ALA A 53 3.55 2.87 -1.01
C ALA A 53 3.95 4.34 -0.80
N ASP A 54 3.55 5.23 -1.70
CA ASP A 54 3.80 6.67 -1.59
C ASP A 54 3.22 7.25 -0.28
N ARG A 55 1.97 6.92 0.05
CA ARG A 55 1.34 7.36 1.31
C ARG A 55 2.02 6.80 2.56
N VAL A 56 2.49 5.56 2.47
CA VAL A 56 3.20 4.94 3.60
C VAL A 56 4.63 5.46 3.73
N LEU A 57 5.31 5.72 2.63
CA LEU A 57 6.73 6.10 2.64
C LEU A 57 6.93 7.62 2.58
N GLY A 58 6.02 8.35 1.95
CA GLY A 58 6.16 9.78 1.69
C GLY A 58 7.24 10.09 0.65
N SER A 59 7.61 9.12 -0.19
CA SER A 59 8.65 9.23 -1.22
C SER A 59 8.23 8.43 -2.45
N ARG A 60 8.13 9.09 -3.59
CA ARG A 60 7.70 8.47 -4.84
C ARG A 60 8.77 7.52 -5.39
N ASN A 61 10.04 7.89 -5.31
CA ASN A 61 11.13 7.03 -5.78
C ASN A 61 11.14 5.69 -5.03
N GLU A 62 10.99 5.73 -3.70
CA GLU A 62 10.91 4.50 -2.92
C GLU A 62 9.58 3.75 -3.14
N ALA A 63 8.51 4.43 -3.53
CA ALA A 63 7.25 3.78 -3.89
C ALA A 63 7.39 2.97 -5.18
N ASP A 64 8.16 3.45 -6.15
CA ASP A 64 8.47 2.72 -7.38
C ASP A 64 9.28 1.44 -7.10
N ASP A 65 10.31 1.54 -6.24
CA ASP A 65 11.10 0.38 -5.81
C ASP A 65 10.25 -0.66 -5.08
N VAL A 66 9.38 -0.19 -4.19
CA VAL A 66 8.42 -1.06 -3.48
C VAL A 66 7.47 -1.72 -4.46
N ALA A 67 6.95 -1.01 -5.46
CA ALA A 67 6.05 -1.59 -6.45
C ALA A 67 6.74 -2.69 -7.25
N GLN A 68 7.97 -2.47 -7.70
CA GLN A 68 8.76 -3.50 -8.39
C GLN A 68 8.93 -4.75 -7.53
N GLU A 69 9.35 -4.60 -6.27
CA GLU A 69 9.53 -5.72 -5.34
C GLU A 69 8.22 -6.46 -5.05
N VAL A 70 7.11 -5.73 -4.86
CA VAL A 70 5.78 -6.32 -4.66
C VAL A 70 5.40 -7.21 -5.83
N PHE A 71 5.47 -6.68 -7.07
CA PHE A 71 5.08 -7.46 -8.25
C PHE A 71 6.04 -8.61 -8.53
N TYR A 72 7.33 -8.44 -8.29
CA TYR A 72 8.28 -9.54 -8.35
C TYR A 72 7.88 -10.68 -7.41
N GLN A 73 7.52 -10.38 -6.16
CA GLN A 73 7.08 -11.40 -5.21
C GLN A 73 5.72 -12.01 -5.57
N VAL A 74 4.76 -11.19 -6.04
CA VAL A 74 3.45 -11.64 -6.52
C VAL A 74 3.61 -12.66 -7.64
N PHE A 75 4.39 -12.32 -8.65
CA PHE A 75 4.60 -13.20 -9.82
C PHE A 75 5.33 -14.48 -9.46
N ARG A 76 6.38 -14.41 -8.65
CA ARG A 76 7.09 -15.59 -8.16
C ARG A 76 6.22 -16.53 -7.34
N ARG A 77 5.19 -16.03 -6.69
CA ARG A 77 4.32 -16.78 -5.78
C ARG A 77 2.89 -16.93 -6.29
N ALA A 78 2.64 -16.64 -7.56
CA ALA A 78 1.32 -16.69 -8.16
C ALA A 78 0.63 -18.06 -7.94
N SER A 79 1.38 -19.15 -8.03
CA SER A 79 0.88 -20.52 -7.77
C SER A 79 0.40 -20.76 -6.33
N THR A 80 0.70 -19.87 -5.39
CA THR A 80 0.22 -19.97 -3.99
C THR A 80 -1.12 -19.26 -3.77
N LEU A 81 -1.64 -18.57 -4.78
CA LEU A 81 -2.98 -17.98 -4.75
C LEU A 81 -4.03 -19.10 -4.79
N ARG A 82 -4.68 -19.36 -3.66
CA ARG A 82 -5.64 -20.47 -3.53
C ARG A 82 -7.00 -20.16 -4.14
N ASP A 83 -7.44 -18.92 -3.98
CA ASP A 83 -8.70 -18.41 -4.48
C ASP A 83 -8.44 -17.25 -5.46
N PRO A 84 -8.68 -17.48 -6.77
CA PRO A 84 -8.46 -16.45 -7.79
C PRO A 84 -9.25 -15.17 -7.55
N SER A 85 -10.43 -15.25 -6.91
CA SER A 85 -11.25 -14.08 -6.57
C SER A 85 -10.60 -13.20 -5.51
N SER A 86 -9.64 -13.73 -4.76
CA SER A 86 -8.87 -13.04 -3.72
C SER A 86 -7.60 -12.36 -4.24
N LEU A 87 -7.43 -12.19 -5.57
CA LEU A 87 -6.21 -11.62 -6.19
C LEU A 87 -5.81 -10.29 -5.56
N ARG A 88 -6.76 -9.37 -5.35
CA ARG A 88 -6.50 -8.06 -4.73
C ARG A 88 -5.93 -8.21 -3.31
N SER A 89 -6.54 -9.05 -2.48
CA SER A 89 -6.09 -9.30 -1.10
C SER A 89 -4.72 -9.97 -1.08
N PHE A 90 -4.48 -10.88 -2.02
CA PHE A 90 -3.19 -11.54 -2.23
C PHE A 90 -2.10 -10.51 -2.49
N ILE A 91 -2.32 -9.58 -3.45
CA ILE A 91 -1.37 -8.50 -3.75
C ILE A 91 -1.15 -7.62 -2.52
N TYR A 92 -2.22 -7.20 -1.82
CA TYR A 92 -2.09 -6.40 -0.60
C TYR A 92 -1.24 -7.06 0.48
N SER A 93 -1.28 -8.38 0.59
CA SER A 93 -0.44 -9.10 1.56
C SER A 93 1.06 -8.91 1.30
N PHE A 94 1.45 -8.81 0.02
CA PHE A 94 2.83 -8.49 -0.36
C PHE A 94 3.15 -7.01 -0.15
N VAL A 95 2.24 -6.10 -0.51
CA VAL A 95 2.40 -4.66 -0.25
C VAL A 95 2.73 -4.42 1.22
N VAL A 96 1.94 -4.95 2.13
CA VAL A 96 2.16 -4.80 3.58
C VAL A 96 3.49 -5.40 4.02
N ARG A 97 3.85 -6.57 3.49
CA ARG A 97 5.10 -7.25 3.84
C ARG A 97 6.32 -6.46 3.41
N VAL A 98 6.33 -5.98 2.17
CA VAL A 98 7.45 -5.19 1.61
C VAL A 98 7.55 -3.86 2.35
N LEU A 99 6.45 -3.12 2.50
CA LEU A 99 6.42 -1.86 3.24
C LEU A 99 6.87 -2.00 4.70
N LYS A 100 6.45 -3.07 5.37
CA LYS A 100 6.89 -3.35 6.75
C LYS A 100 8.40 -3.56 6.83
N THR A 101 8.98 -4.23 5.85
CA THR A 101 10.43 -4.46 5.75
C THR A 101 11.15 -3.14 5.49
N GLU A 102 10.67 -2.35 4.53
CA GLU A 102 11.26 -1.05 4.19
C GLU A 102 11.22 -0.07 5.38
N LEU A 103 10.09 0.10 6.04
CA LEU A 103 9.97 0.94 7.23
C LEU A 103 10.93 0.52 8.38
N ARG A 104 11.14 -0.79 8.55
CA ARG A 104 12.12 -1.29 9.53
C ARG A 104 13.56 -0.99 9.11
N GLY A 105 13.85 -1.15 7.82
CA GLY A 105 15.14 -0.79 7.23
C GLY A 105 15.45 0.69 7.39
N ARG A 106 14.52 1.58 7.07
CA ARG A 106 14.63 3.04 7.27
C ARG A 106 14.94 3.38 8.74
N LYS A 107 14.18 2.81 9.66
CA LYS A 107 14.40 3.06 11.09
C LYS A 107 15.79 2.63 11.53
N ARG A 108 16.28 1.49 11.05
CA ARG A 108 17.63 1.00 11.35
C ARG A 108 18.70 1.92 10.74
N ARG A 109 18.55 2.34 9.47
CA ARG A 109 19.49 3.29 8.82
C ARG A 109 19.56 4.61 9.58
N ARG A 110 18.43 5.18 10.01
CA ARG A 110 18.40 6.41 10.82
C ARG A 110 19.13 6.28 12.16
N LEU A 111 18.98 5.14 12.83
CA LEU A 111 19.67 4.90 14.09
C LEU A 111 21.19 4.77 13.93
N LEU A 112 21.65 4.25 12.76
CA LEU A 112 23.07 4.02 12.50
C LEU A 112 23.78 5.28 11.95
N PHE A 113 23.07 6.11 11.16
CA PHE A 113 23.73 7.18 10.38
C PHE A 113 23.32 8.61 10.77
N PHE A 114 22.49 8.81 11.79
CA PHE A 114 22.02 10.14 12.25
C PHE A 114 21.48 11.06 11.11
N ASN A 115 21.03 10.51 10.00
CA ASN A 115 20.59 11.27 8.84
C ASN A 115 19.09 11.56 8.88
N PRO A 116 18.65 12.83 8.94
CA PRO A 116 17.26 13.19 8.66
C PRO A 116 16.90 12.85 7.21
N PRO A 117 15.61 12.59 6.91
CA PRO A 117 15.19 12.35 5.53
C PRO A 117 15.53 13.57 4.68
N PRO A 118 16.09 13.38 3.46
CA PRO A 118 16.34 14.49 2.57
C PRO A 118 15.01 15.16 2.19
N ALA A 119 14.92 16.47 2.41
CA ALA A 119 13.75 17.28 2.05
C ALA A 119 13.50 17.33 0.52
N GLU A 120 14.47 16.87 -0.26
CA GLU A 120 14.45 16.93 -1.72
C GLU A 120 13.61 15.83 -2.39
N GLU A 121 13.41 14.69 -1.73
CA GLU A 121 12.70 13.54 -2.31
C GLU A 121 11.17 13.70 -2.37
N MET A 122 10.62 14.74 -1.72
CA MET A 122 9.17 14.97 -1.65
C MET A 122 8.61 15.92 -2.71
N ARG A 123 9.38 16.21 -3.76
CA ARG A 123 9.06 17.29 -4.71
C ARG A 123 7.98 17.00 -5.76
N ASP A 124 7.50 15.79 -5.89
CA ASP A 124 6.59 15.41 -6.99
C ASP A 124 5.12 15.23 -6.59
N VAL A 125 4.58 16.09 -5.73
CA VAL A 125 3.13 16.26 -5.67
C VAL A 125 2.73 17.28 -6.73
N ALA A 126 2.45 16.79 -7.93
CA ALA A 126 1.93 17.61 -9.01
C ALA A 126 0.67 18.34 -8.53
N ALA A 127 0.66 19.67 -8.66
CA ALA A 127 -0.45 20.58 -8.39
C ALA A 127 -0.74 21.01 -6.93
N ALA A 128 0.04 20.63 -5.93
CA ALA A 128 -0.07 21.24 -4.59
C ALA A 128 0.74 22.55 -4.54
N ASP A 129 0.19 23.58 -3.89
CA ASP A 129 0.93 24.79 -3.57
C ASP A 129 2.08 24.50 -2.59
N VAL A 130 2.96 25.49 -2.40
CA VAL A 130 4.15 25.34 -1.54
C VAL A 130 3.73 25.04 -0.09
N GLU A 131 2.64 25.64 0.38
CA GLU A 131 2.12 25.44 1.73
C GLU A 131 1.61 24.00 1.94
N SER A 132 0.83 23.48 1.00
CA SER A 132 0.35 22.10 1.05
C SER A 132 1.49 21.08 1.03
N ARG A 133 2.57 21.34 0.28
CA ARG A 133 3.76 20.47 0.28
C ARG A 133 4.48 20.47 1.62
N GLU A 134 4.64 21.63 2.22
CA GLU A 134 5.26 21.75 3.54
C GLU A 134 4.45 21.04 4.62
N LEU A 135 3.13 21.17 4.62
CA LEU A 135 2.24 20.47 5.55
C LEU A 135 2.32 18.94 5.38
N LEU A 136 2.34 18.46 4.13
CA LEU A 136 2.52 17.04 3.85
C LEU A 136 3.89 16.53 4.33
N TYR A 137 4.95 17.30 4.12
CA TYR A 137 6.27 16.97 4.62
C TYR A 137 6.27 16.83 6.14
N ARG A 138 5.78 17.87 6.87
CA ARG A 138 5.67 17.84 8.33
C ARG A 138 4.87 16.64 8.83
N PHE A 139 3.75 16.35 8.18
CA PHE A 139 2.93 15.19 8.54
C PHE A 139 3.67 13.86 8.33
N ASN A 140 4.40 13.71 7.22
CA ASN A 140 5.20 12.51 6.98
C ASN A 140 6.32 12.34 8.01
N VAL A 141 6.95 13.44 8.45
CA VAL A 141 7.94 13.42 9.57
C VAL A 141 7.29 12.88 10.85
N LEU A 142 6.02 13.21 11.13
CA LEU A 142 5.30 12.64 12.26
C LEU A 142 4.98 11.16 12.07
N LEU A 143 4.58 10.75 10.88
CA LEU A 143 4.35 9.35 10.56
C LEU A 143 5.62 8.51 10.75
N ASP A 144 6.78 9.07 10.47
CA ASP A 144 8.07 8.40 10.65
C ASP A 144 8.45 8.10 12.12
N ARG A 145 7.84 8.83 13.06
CA ARG A 145 8.01 8.57 14.50
C ARG A 145 7.20 7.38 15.00
N LEU A 146 6.20 6.95 14.22
CA LEU A 146 5.41 5.76 14.56
C LEU A 146 6.21 4.48 14.38
N SER A 147 5.75 3.40 15.02
CA SER A 147 6.24 2.07 14.67
C SER A 147 5.79 1.69 13.26
N ALA A 148 6.55 0.84 12.55
CA ALA A 148 6.16 0.35 11.22
C ALA A 148 4.74 -0.24 11.21
N ARG A 149 4.36 -0.96 12.27
CA ARG A 149 3.01 -1.52 12.42
C ARG A 149 1.94 -0.43 12.56
N ASP A 150 2.16 0.52 13.47
CA ASP A 150 1.17 1.56 13.76
C ASP A 150 0.99 2.49 12.55
N ARG A 151 2.08 2.83 11.85
CA ARG A 151 2.04 3.58 10.60
C ARG A 151 1.23 2.86 9.52
N LEU A 152 1.50 1.57 9.28
CA LEU A 152 0.75 0.78 8.29
C LEU A 152 -0.72 0.70 8.65
N VAL A 153 -1.08 0.37 9.89
CA VAL A 153 -2.47 0.31 10.34
C VAL A 153 -3.17 1.66 10.13
N PHE A 154 -2.50 2.76 10.49
CA PHE A 154 -3.05 4.10 10.33
C PHE A 154 -3.30 4.45 8.86
N VAL A 155 -2.31 4.27 7.99
CA VAL A 155 -2.43 4.59 6.57
C VAL A 155 -3.49 3.71 5.90
N LEU A 156 -3.46 2.39 6.10
CA LEU A 156 -4.45 1.47 5.52
C LEU A 156 -5.88 1.84 5.96
N ARG A 157 -6.07 2.23 7.22
CA ARG A 157 -7.39 2.62 7.73
C ARG A 157 -7.85 3.97 7.20
N ARG A 158 -6.98 4.99 7.18
CA ARG A 158 -7.34 6.38 6.90
C ARG A 158 -7.31 6.74 5.43
N THR A 159 -6.41 6.13 4.66
CA THR A 159 -6.22 6.49 3.26
C THR A 159 -6.69 5.42 2.27
N GLU A 160 -6.63 4.15 2.65
CA GLU A 160 -7.13 3.05 1.82
C GLU A 160 -8.55 2.60 2.22
N SER A 161 -9.13 3.23 3.24
CA SER A 161 -10.50 2.96 3.74
C SER A 161 -10.75 1.49 4.14
N MET A 162 -9.68 0.72 4.41
CA MET A 162 -9.81 -0.68 4.81
C MET A 162 -10.49 -0.80 6.18
N THR A 163 -11.34 -1.80 6.32
CA THR A 163 -11.94 -2.15 7.61
C THR A 163 -10.88 -2.74 8.57
N ILE A 164 -11.20 -2.74 9.86
CA ILE A 164 -10.33 -3.35 10.88
C ILE A 164 -10.11 -4.84 10.59
N GLN A 165 -11.14 -5.52 10.10
CA GLN A 165 -11.09 -6.94 9.74
C GLN A 165 -10.16 -7.18 8.54
N GLU A 166 -10.28 -6.37 7.49
CA GLU A 166 -9.41 -6.46 6.31
C GLU A 166 -7.94 -6.19 6.68
N ILE A 167 -7.68 -5.17 7.50
CA ILE A 167 -6.33 -4.89 7.99
C ILE A 167 -5.78 -6.06 8.82
N ALA A 168 -6.60 -6.63 9.70
CA ALA A 168 -6.21 -7.76 10.53
C ALA A 168 -5.82 -8.97 9.67
N ALA A 169 -6.65 -9.31 8.68
CA ALA A 169 -6.39 -10.40 7.73
C ALA A 169 -5.14 -10.12 6.88
N THR A 170 -4.99 -8.90 6.34
CA THR A 170 -3.87 -8.53 5.46
C THR A 170 -2.53 -8.50 6.19
N MET A 171 -2.53 -8.07 7.46
CA MET A 171 -1.30 -7.93 8.26
C MET A 171 -0.98 -9.16 9.11
N ASP A 172 -1.83 -10.18 9.08
CA ASP A 172 -1.76 -11.36 9.97
C ASP A 172 -1.71 -10.95 11.45
N LEU A 173 -2.71 -10.16 11.85
CA LEU A 173 -2.86 -9.65 13.20
C LEU A 173 -4.26 -9.95 13.77
N SER A 174 -4.38 -10.00 15.10
CA SER A 174 -5.69 -10.03 15.73
C SER A 174 -6.41 -8.68 15.60
N ILE A 175 -7.74 -8.69 15.53
CA ILE A 175 -8.59 -7.48 15.51
C ILE A 175 -8.26 -6.56 16.71
N SER A 176 -8.04 -7.12 17.89
CA SER A 176 -7.67 -6.37 19.08
C SER A 176 -6.31 -5.67 18.94
N THR A 177 -5.35 -6.32 18.27
CA THR A 177 -4.04 -5.72 17.98
C THR A 177 -4.18 -4.55 17.00
N VAL A 178 -5.00 -4.68 15.94
CA VAL A 178 -5.26 -3.60 14.99
C VAL A 178 -5.94 -2.41 15.68
N LYS A 179 -6.98 -2.66 16.50
CA LYS A 179 -7.66 -1.60 17.27
C LYS A 179 -6.68 -0.85 18.18
N ARG A 180 -5.83 -1.57 18.90
CA ARG A 180 -4.82 -0.96 19.80
C ARG A 180 -3.77 -0.17 19.02
N SER A 181 -3.26 -0.69 17.90
CA SER A 181 -2.31 0.03 17.03
C SER A 181 -2.93 1.30 16.45
N MET A 182 -4.20 1.24 16.04
CA MET A 182 -4.92 2.41 15.52
C MET A 182 -5.09 3.48 16.59
N ALA A 183 -5.57 3.11 17.79
CA ALA A 183 -5.72 4.03 18.91
C ALA A 183 -4.38 4.68 19.30
N HIS A 184 -3.32 3.87 19.41
CA HIS A 184 -1.98 4.34 19.73
C HIS A 184 -1.42 5.30 18.66
N ALA A 185 -1.61 4.99 17.36
CA ALA A 185 -1.19 5.86 16.28
C ALA A 185 -1.93 7.20 16.31
N SER A 186 -3.27 7.16 16.44
CA SER A 186 -4.10 8.37 16.48
C SER A 186 -3.73 9.28 17.65
N ASP A 187 -3.66 8.73 18.87
CA ASP A 187 -3.33 9.48 20.08
C ASP A 187 -1.94 10.16 20.00
N ARG A 188 -0.96 9.48 19.43
CA ARG A 188 0.37 10.06 19.22
C ARG A 188 0.37 11.16 18.17
N LEU A 189 -0.27 10.91 17.04
CA LEU A 189 -0.36 11.90 15.96
C LEU A 189 -1.11 13.14 16.41
N ASP A 190 -2.24 12.99 17.11
CA ASP A 190 -3.01 14.12 17.64
C ASP A 190 -2.16 15.01 18.55
N ARG A 191 -1.39 14.41 19.47
CA ARG A 191 -0.46 15.16 20.33
C ARG A 191 0.66 15.85 19.56
N TRP A 192 1.25 15.19 18.57
CA TRP A 192 2.35 15.76 17.80
C TRP A 192 1.87 16.85 16.83
N ILE A 193 0.68 16.68 16.23
CA ILE A 193 0.05 17.70 15.39
C ILE A 193 -0.26 18.96 16.23
N ALA A 194 -0.80 18.79 17.43
CA ALA A 194 -1.07 19.91 18.34
C ALA A 194 0.20 20.66 18.77
N ALA A 195 1.34 19.98 18.80
CA ALA A 195 2.63 20.58 19.14
C ALA A 195 3.37 21.22 17.95
N ASP A 196 2.91 21.01 16.71
CA ASP A 196 3.48 21.60 15.49
C ASP A 196 2.60 22.79 15.07
N PRO A 197 3.10 24.07 15.13
CA PRO A 197 2.28 25.25 14.85
C PRO A 197 1.65 25.26 13.46
N GLY A 198 2.36 24.78 12.42
CA GLY A 198 1.85 24.75 11.05
C GLY A 198 0.71 23.75 10.88
N LEU A 199 0.88 22.52 11.40
CA LEU A 199 -0.14 21.49 11.33
C LEU A 199 -1.34 21.82 12.23
N ALA A 200 -1.13 22.40 13.43
CA ALA A 200 -2.19 22.83 14.31
C ALA A 200 -3.06 23.91 13.65
N ALA A 201 -2.45 24.95 13.07
CA ALA A 201 -3.16 26.02 12.37
C ALA A 201 -3.99 25.47 11.18
N PHE A 202 -3.44 24.54 10.41
CA PHE A 202 -4.16 23.88 9.32
C PHE A 202 -5.37 23.09 9.82
N VAL A 203 -5.23 22.28 10.86
CA VAL A 203 -6.34 21.50 11.43
C VAL A 203 -7.45 22.43 11.97
N ASP A 204 -7.07 23.54 12.62
CA ASP A 204 -8.04 24.50 13.13
C ASP A 204 -8.77 25.24 12.00
N SER A 205 -8.09 25.57 10.90
CA SER A 205 -8.74 26.16 9.72
C SER A 205 -9.76 25.19 9.09
N GLN A 206 -9.42 23.92 8.97
CA GLN A 206 -10.33 22.88 8.44
C GLN A 206 -11.55 22.63 9.34
N ARG A 207 -11.39 22.76 10.67
CA ARG A 207 -12.51 22.64 11.61
C ARG A 207 -13.50 23.80 11.51
N ARG A 208 -13.00 25.01 11.21
CA ARG A 208 -13.86 26.21 11.04
C ARG A 208 -14.60 26.23 9.70
N ALA A 209 -14.09 25.51 8.70
CA ALA A 209 -14.68 25.44 7.36
C ALA A 209 -15.79 24.37 7.21
N ARG A 210 -16.06 23.57 8.23
CA ARG A 210 -17.10 22.52 8.29
C ARG A 210 -18.28 22.95 9.14
#